data_f16631a1c706771e30fad27f307f9d2c
#
_entry.id   f16631a1c706771e30fad27f307f9d2c
#
_cell.length_a   1.000
_cell.length_b   1.000
_cell.length_c   1.000
_cell.angle_alpha   90.00
_cell.angle_beta   90.00
_cell.angle_gamma   90.00
#
_symmetry.space_group_name_H-M   'P 1'
#
loop_
_entity.id
_entity.type
_entity.pdbx_description
1 polymer ?
#
loop_
_entity_poly.entity_id
_entity_poly.type
_entity_poly.pdbx_seq_one_letter_code
_entity_poly.pdbx_strand_id
1 'polypeptide(L)'
;MLYYLANRALYYPSKYPEGDWNAQKLVGASDAWIETSDGVKIHGWWVQRDGSQLVTLFLHGNAGNITDRRPHIQEIIAAGASVLILDYRGYGKSSGRPSEQGLYRDSEAGFIYLLDKGYRAERIILHGESLGTAVAIDLASRRPCAALILEAPFTSASDVAGTVLPFVGPLLVRSFNSLPKIRWIRAPKFFMQGDRDEVIPLRLGQQLFAAAQGSKTFWIVPGAGHNDIVETAGAEYGRRLKAFYESLLSSHS
;
A
#
# COMPACT_ATOMS: atom_id res chain seq x y z
N MET A 1 -19.79 18.70 10.98
CA MET A 1 -20.66 17.66 10.39
C MET A 1 -20.29 17.34 8.94
N LEU A 2 -20.23 18.31 8.02
CA LEU A 2 -19.84 18.07 6.60
C LEU A 2 -18.45 17.41 6.46
N TYR A 3 -17.44 17.89 7.16
CA TYR A 3 -16.08 17.33 7.15
C TYR A 3 -16.06 15.84 7.57
N TYR A 4 -16.84 15.47 8.58
CA TYR A 4 -16.93 14.08 9.05
C TYR A 4 -17.59 13.17 8.03
N LEU A 5 -18.64 13.66 7.34
CA LEU A 5 -19.32 12.93 6.27
C LEU A 5 -18.42 12.77 5.03
N ALA A 6 -17.71 13.83 4.63
CA ALA A 6 -16.79 13.80 3.51
C ALA A 6 -15.62 12.80 3.75
N ASN A 7 -15.05 12.77 4.95
CA ASN A 7 -14.01 11.79 5.27
C ASN A 7 -14.52 10.34 5.29
N ARG A 8 -15.80 10.10 5.63
CA ARG A 8 -16.39 8.75 5.52
C ARG A 8 -16.62 8.33 4.07
N ALA A 9 -16.86 9.28 3.19
CA ALA A 9 -17.04 9.05 1.75
C ALA A 9 -15.69 8.74 1.02
N LEU A 10 -14.56 8.76 1.74
CA LEU A 10 -13.27 8.33 1.19
C LEU A 10 -13.08 6.82 1.19
N TYR A 11 -13.91 6.05 1.89
CA TYR A 11 -13.70 4.61 2.07
C TYR A 11 -14.82 3.82 1.43
N TYR A 12 -14.46 2.85 0.59
CA TYR A 12 -15.38 1.98 -0.13
C TYR A 12 -15.11 0.50 0.18
N PRO A 13 -15.25 0.10 1.46
CA PRO A 13 -14.93 -1.26 1.87
C PRO A 13 -15.96 -2.27 1.36
N SER A 14 -15.50 -3.34 0.70
CA SER A 14 -16.26 -4.57 0.55
C SER A 14 -16.04 -5.45 1.77
N LYS A 15 -17.15 -5.85 2.41
CA LYS A 15 -17.12 -6.71 3.60
C LYS A 15 -17.34 -8.17 3.23
N TYR A 16 -16.79 -9.05 4.05
CA TYR A 16 -17.14 -10.47 3.95
C TYR A 16 -18.67 -10.67 4.03
N PRO A 17 -19.27 -11.49 3.14
CA PRO A 17 -18.65 -12.42 2.20
C PRO A 17 -18.36 -11.85 0.77
N GLU A 18 -18.47 -10.55 0.53
CA GLU A 18 -18.16 -9.97 -0.78
C GLU A 18 -16.71 -10.25 -1.18
N GLY A 19 -16.48 -10.57 -2.48
CA GLY A 19 -15.18 -10.88 -3.05
C GLY A 19 -14.94 -12.38 -3.27
N ASP A 20 -13.85 -12.70 -3.97
CA ASP A 20 -13.45 -14.10 -4.24
C ASP A 20 -12.52 -14.64 -3.13
N TRP A 21 -13.10 -15.16 -2.07
CA TRP A 21 -12.35 -15.75 -0.95
C TRP A 21 -11.64 -17.05 -1.29
N ASN A 22 -11.93 -17.68 -2.45
CA ASN A 22 -11.17 -18.83 -2.93
C ASN A 22 -9.75 -18.41 -3.40
N ALA A 23 -9.54 -17.13 -3.72
CA ALA A 23 -8.23 -16.58 -4.05
C ALA A 23 -7.19 -16.88 -2.96
N GLN A 24 -7.59 -16.98 -1.68
CA GLN A 24 -6.73 -17.40 -0.57
C GLN A 24 -6.02 -18.72 -0.84
N LYS A 25 -6.77 -19.74 -1.29
CA LYS A 25 -6.20 -21.05 -1.61
C LYS A 25 -5.29 -21.00 -2.83
N LEU A 26 -5.65 -20.18 -3.84
CA LEU A 26 -4.90 -20.05 -5.08
C LEU A 26 -3.52 -19.42 -4.88
N VAL A 27 -3.36 -18.59 -3.86
CA VAL A 27 -2.05 -17.99 -3.51
C VAL A 27 -1.38 -18.71 -2.34
N GLY A 28 -1.96 -19.77 -1.81
CA GLY A 28 -1.39 -20.53 -0.69
C GLY A 28 -1.36 -19.73 0.63
N ALA A 29 -2.31 -18.81 0.81
CA ALA A 29 -2.34 -17.97 1.99
C ALA A 29 -2.99 -18.65 3.21
N SER A 30 -2.50 -18.28 4.39
CA SER A 30 -3.13 -18.55 5.67
C SER A 30 -3.76 -17.27 6.24
N ASP A 31 -4.84 -17.41 7.02
CA ASP A 31 -5.43 -16.26 7.73
C ASP A 31 -4.44 -15.72 8.78
N ALA A 32 -4.26 -14.40 8.77
CA ALA A 32 -3.55 -13.66 9.80
C ALA A 32 -4.57 -12.81 10.56
N TRP A 33 -4.72 -13.08 11.85
CA TRP A 33 -5.57 -12.28 12.74
C TRP A 33 -4.67 -11.46 13.65
N ILE A 34 -4.84 -10.15 13.65
CA ILE A 34 -3.96 -9.20 14.32
C ILE A 34 -4.82 -8.26 15.16
N GLU A 35 -4.42 -8.05 16.40
CA GLU A 35 -5.04 -7.05 17.27
C GLU A 35 -4.23 -5.75 17.23
N THR A 36 -4.91 -4.65 16.98
CA THR A 36 -4.29 -3.32 16.95
C THR A 36 -4.16 -2.75 18.36
N SER A 37 -3.34 -1.72 18.54
CA SER A 37 -3.10 -1.06 19.83
C SER A 37 -4.35 -0.44 20.47
N ASP A 38 -5.42 -0.27 19.71
CA ASP A 38 -6.73 0.23 20.20
C ASP A 38 -7.80 -0.88 20.24
N GLY A 39 -7.38 -2.18 20.25
CA GLY A 39 -8.24 -3.33 20.46
C GLY A 39 -9.11 -3.70 19.26
N VAL A 40 -8.82 -3.18 18.07
CA VAL A 40 -9.52 -3.58 16.84
C VAL A 40 -8.89 -4.84 16.30
N LYS A 41 -9.70 -5.88 16.01
CA LYS A 41 -9.25 -7.11 15.38
C LYS A 41 -9.31 -6.98 13.88
N ILE A 42 -8.15 -6.98 13.24
CA ILE A 42 -8.02 -6.95 11.78
C ILE A 42 -7.62 -8.31 11.23
N HIS A 43 -8.01 -8.54 9.99
CA HIS A 43 -7.73 -9.75 9.23
C HIS A 43 -6.75 -9.45 8.11
N GLY A 44 -5.97 -10.45 7.73
CA GLY A 44 -5.09 -10.39 6.59
C GLY A 44 -4.79 -11.79 6.07
N TRP A 45 -4.07 -11.84 4.96
CA TRP A 45 -3.50 -13.06 4.43
C TRP A 45 -1.97 -13.04 4.57
N TRP A 46 -1.47 -14.13 5.12
CA TRP A 46 -0.03 -14.41 5.19
C TRP A 46 0.34 -15.47 4.15
N VAL A 47 1.26 -15.13 3.26
CA VAL A 47 1.86 -16.07 2.31
C VAL A 47 3.36 -16.12 2.54
N GLN A 48 3.84 -17.25 3.01
CA GLN A 48 5.24 -17.49 3.21
C GLN A 48 5.87 -18.01 1.90
N ARG A 49 7.01 -17.43 1.53
CA ARG A 49 7.86 -17.93 0.48
C ARG A 49 9.12 -18.53 1.10
N ASP A 50 9.34 -19.81 0.88
CA ASP A 50 10.49 -20.51 1.45
C ASP A 50 11.81 -19.90 0.94
N GLY A 51 12.77 -19.74 1.86
CA GLY A 51 14.08 -19.16 1.58
C GLY A 51 14.07 -17.64 1.32
N SER A 52 12.92 -16.97 1.44
CA SER A 52 12.86 -15.52 1.27
C SER A 52 13.54 -14.78 2.42
N GLN A 53 14.43 -13.85 2.08
CA GLN A 53 15.04 -12.92 3.03
C GLN A 53 14.25 -11.61 3.16
N LEU A 54 13.27 -11.36 2.30
CA LEU A 54 12.45 -10.17 2.27
C LEU A 54 10.98 -10.53 2.55
N VAL A 55 10.28 -9.60 3.17
CA VAL A 55 8.84 -9.68 3.34
C VAL A 55 8.20 -8.36 2.96
N THR A 56 7.07 -8.43 2.27
CA THR A 56 6.28 -7.26 1.90
C THR A 56 5.06 -7.16 2.80
N LEU A 57 4.90 -6.01 3.46
CA LEU A 57 3.63 -5.58 4.03
C LEU A 57 2.88 -4.83 2.92
N PHE A 58 1.87 -5.48 2.36
CA PHE A 58 1.05 -4.89 1.30
C PHE A 58 -0.17 -4.19 1.90
N LEU A 59 -0.31 -2.92 1.55
CA LEU A 59 -1.31 -1.98 2.02
C LEU A 59 -2.16 -1.56 0.83
N HIS A 60 -3.35 -2.14 0.71
CA HIS A 60 -4.20 -2.01 -0.48
C HIS A 60 -4.86 -0.63 -0.60
N GLY A 61 -5.47 -0.39 -1.77
CA GLY A 61 -6.19 0.82 -2.08
C GLY A 61 -7.52 0.98 -1.32
N ASN A 62 -8.23 2.01 -1.67
CA ASN A 62 -9.44 2.49 -1.01
C ASN A 62 -10.65 1.55 -1.16
N ALA A 63 -10.79 0.89 -2.31
CA ALA A 63 -11.97 0.09 -2.63
C ALA A 63 -11.73 -1.42 -2.52
N GLY A 64 -12.81 -2.18 -2.30
CA GLY A 64 -12.78 -3.63 -2.28
C GLY A 64 -12.26 -4.21 -0.97
N ASN A 65 -11.53 -5.32 -1.05
CA ASN A 65 -10.84 -5.99 0.05
C ASN A 65 -9.63 -6.79 -0.48
N ILE A 66 -8.97 -7.56 0.37
CA ILE A 66 -7.75 -8.30 0.01
C ILE A 66 -7.96 -9.33 -1.10
N THR A 67 -9.19 -9.80 -1.36
CA THR A 67 -9.47 -10.80 -2.41
C THR A 67 -9.21 -10.25 -3.82
N ASP A 68 -9.29 -8.93 -4.01
CA ASP A 68 -9.07 -8.27 -5.29
C ASP A 68 -7.57 -8.13 -5.63
N ARG A 69 -6.68 -8.43 -4.68
CA ARG A 69 -5.23 -8.21 -4.80
C ARG A 69 -4.45 -9.48 -5.10
N ARG A 70 -5.13 -10.54 -5.55
CA ARG A 70 -4.47 -11.78 -5.98
C ARG A 70 -3.34 -11.54 -6.99
N PRO A 71 -3.49 -10.72 -8.03
CA PRO A 71 -2.40 -10.48 -8.98
C PRO A 71 -1.15 -9.91 -8.29
N HIS A 72 -1.30 -8.91 -7.41
CA HIS A 72 -0.18 -8.33 -6.66
C HIS A 72 0.52 -9.36 -5.76
N ILE A 73 -0.25 -10.21 -5.06
CA ILE A 73 0.31 -11.27 -4.21
C ILE A 73 1.17 -12.21 -5.04
N GLN A 74 0.66 -12.64 -6.20
CA GLN A 74 1.37 -13.55 -7.09
C GLN A 74 2.70 -12.94 -7.60
N GLU A 75 2.69 -11.67 -8.00
CA GLU A 75 3.88 -10.96 -8.46
C GLU A 75 4.91 -10.77 -7.33
N ILE A 76 4.47 -10.43 -6.12
CA ILE A 76 5.35 -10.29 -4.94
C ILE A 76 6.06 -11.61 -4.63
N ILE A 77 5.32 -12.72 -4.61
CA ILE A 77 5.87 -14.05 -4.35
C ILE A 77 6.84 -14.47 -5.46
N ALA A 78 6.47 -14.25 -6.73
CA ALA A 78 7.31 -14.56 -7.88
C ALA A 78 8.60 -13.72 -7.88
N ALA A 79 8.53 -12.45 -7.46
CA ALA A 79 9.68 -11.56 -7.34
C ALA A 79 10.64 -11.94 -6.20
N GLY A 80 10.21 -12.74 -5.22
CA GLY A 80 11.12 -13.30 -4.22
C GLY A 80 10.86 -12.92 -2.77
N ALA A 81 9.73 -12.30 -2.43
CA ALA A 81 9.39 -11.94 -1.05
C ALA A 81 8.20 -12.76 -0.51
N SER A 82 8.18 -13.00 0.81
CA SER A 82 6.95 -13.35 1.52
C SER A 82 6.01 -12.14 1.54
N VAL A 83 4.71 -12.34 1.78
CA VAL A 83 3.77 -11.21 1.85
C VAL A 83 2.76 -11.34 2.98
N LEU A 84 2.55 -10.24 3.68
CA LEU A 84 1.40 -10.01 4.54
C LEU A 84 0.56 -8.92 3.87
N ILE A 85 -0.67 -9.23 3.51
CA ILE A 85 -1.66 -8.25 3.07
C ILE A 85 -2.75 -8.13 4.12
N LEU A 86 -3.16 -6.90 4.43
CA LEU A 86 -4.14 -6.60 5.46
C LEU A 86 -5.44 -6.07 4.86
N ASP A 87 -6.58 -6.56 5.34
CA ASP A 87 -7.82 -5.80 5.30
C ASP A 87 -7.79 -4.78 6.43
N TYR A 88 -7.85 -3.50 6.09
CA TYR A 88 -7.98 -2.46 7.13
C TYR A 88 -9.26 -2.64 7.94
N ARG A 89 -9.31 -2.01 9.11
CA ARG A 89 -10.54 -1.96 9.90
C ARG A 89 -11.76 -1.58 9.07
N GLY A 90 -12.81 -2.39 9.15
CA GLY A 90 -14.04 -2.20 8.40
C GLY A 90 -14.04 -2.77 6.98
N TYR A 91 -12.91 -3.33 6.50
CA TYR A 91 -12.79 -4.05 5.23
C TYR A 91 -12.81 -5.57 5.45
N GLY A 92 -13.24 -6.33 4.45
CA GLY A 92 -13.25 -7.79 4.44
C GLY A 92 -13.79 -8.39 5.73
N LYS A 93 -12.96 -9.21 6.41
CA LYS A 93 -13.29 -9.82 7.69
C LYS A 93 -12.88 -8.97 8.90
N SER A 94 -12.23 -7.82 8.70
CA SER A 94 -11.78 -6.95 9.79
C SER A 94 -12.92 -6.25 10.51
N SER A 95 -12.80 -6.12 11.82
CA SER A 95 -13.75 -5.38 12.64
C SER A 95 -13.53 -3.85 12.55
N GLY A 96 -14.34 -3.07 13.25
CA GLY A 96 -14.19 -1.62 13.36
C GLY A 96 -14.73 -0.83 12.18
N ARG A 97 -14.24 0.42 12.04
CA ARG A 97 -14.63 1.35 10.98
C ARG A 97 -13.39 2.10 10.48
N PRO A 98 -13.26 2.33 9.16
CA PRO A 98 -12.08 3.00 8.61
C PRO A 98 -12.00 4.46 9.04
N SER A 99 -10.78 4.90 9.27
CA SER A 99 -10.40 6.29 9.51
C SER A 99 -8.90 6.42 9.25
N GLU A 100 -8.40 7.61 8.95
CA GLU A 100 -6.97 7.83 8.70
C GLU A 100 -6.10 7.27 9.83
N GLN A 101 -6.36 7.69 11.08
CA GLN A 101 -5.62 7.22 12.24
C GLN A 101 -5.81 5.72 12.51
N GLY A 102 -6.97 5.19 12.13
CA GLY A 102 -7.25 3.76 12.21
C GLY A 102 -6.35 2.97 11.25
N LEU A 103 -6.29 3.36 9.97
CA LEU A 103 -5.44 2.70 8.98
C LEU A 103 -3.95 2.76 9.36
N TYR A 104 -3.51 3.86 9.98
CA TYR A 104 -2.13 3.97 10.48
C TYR A 104 -1.85 2.98 11.63
N ARG A 105 -2.81 2.75 12.53
CA ARG A 105 -2.70 1.72 13.58
C ARG A 105 -2.74 0.31 13.01
N ASP A 106 -3.57 0.08 11.98
CA ASP A 106 -3.67 -1.22 11.31
C ASP A 106 -2.34 -1.59 10.63
N SER A 107 -1.74 -0.65 9.92
CA SER A 107 -0.43 -0.87 9.28
C SER A 107 0.70 -1.08 10.30
N GLU A 108 0.67 -0.34 11.42
CA GLU A 108 1.60 -0.53 12.54
C GLU A 108 1.48 -1.93 13.15
N ALA A 109 0.24 -2.40 13.36
CA ALA A 109 -0.01 -3.75 13.88
C ALA A 109 0.49 -4.83 12.92
N GLY A 110 0.29 -4.66 11.60
CA GLY A 110 0.85 -5.54 10.59
C GLY A 110 2.38 -5.56 10.57
N PHE A 111 3.00 -4.42 10.76
CA PHE A 111 4.46 -4.33 10.86
C PHE A 111 5.00 -5.06 12.10
N ILE A 112 4.37 -4.87 13.26
CA ILE A 112 4.71 -5.58 14.49
C ILE A 112 4.53 -7.09 14.32
N TYR A 113 3.43 -7.53 13.70
CA TYR A 113 3.21 -8.95 13.39
C TYR A 113 4.37 -9.56 12.59
N LEU A 114 4.94 -8.82 11.63
CA LEU A 114 6.10 -9.28 10.86
C LEU A 114 7.39 -9.33 11.70
N LEU A 115 7.58 -8.39 12.63
CA LEU A 115 8.69 -8.46 13.59
C LEU A 115 8.55 -9.69 14.49
N ASP A 116 7.35 -9.99 14.98
CA ASP A 116 7.04 -11.18 15.81
C ASP A 116 7.21 -12.49 15.04
N LYS A 117 7.07 -12.46 13.70
CA LYS A 117 7.42 -13.55 12.78
C LYS A 117 8.94 -13.73 12.60
N GLY A 118 9.77 -12.87 13.19
CA GLY A 118 11.23 -12.95 13.16
C GLY A 118 11.88 -12.14 12.02
N TYR A 119 11.11 -11.37 11.24
CA TYR A 119 11.69 -10.48 10.25
C TYR A 119 12.30 -9.24 10.94
N ARG A 120 13.49 -8.84 10.49
CA ARG A 120 14.07 -7.56 10.91
C ARG A 120 13.42 -6.43 10.11
N ALA A 121 13.33 -5.24 10.70
CA ALA A 121 12.75 -4.05 10.06
C ALA A 121 13.38 -3.76 8.69
N GLU A 122 14.71 -3.94 8.58
CA GLU A 122 15.49 -3.73 7.35
C GLU A 122 15.23 -4.81 6.26
N ARG A 123 14.34 -5.76 6.53
CA ARG A 123 13.88 -6.79 5.59
C ARG A 123 12.40 -6.67 5.25
N ILE A 124 11.69 -5.69 5.86
CA ILE A 124 10.28 -5.42 5.62
C ILE A 124 10.14 -4.31 4.55
N ILE A 125 9.54 -4.65 3.44
CA ILE A 125 9.17 -3.71 2.37
C ILE A 125 7.75 -3.24 2.64
N LEU A 126 7.52 -1.93 2.59
CA LEU A 126 6.19 -1.35 2.68
C LEU A 126 5.69 -1.06 1.26
N HIS A 127 4.71 -1.84 0.80
CA HIS A 127 4.13 -1.69 -0.53
C HIS A 127 2.72 -1.14 -0.41
N GLY A 128 2.51 0.09 -0.85
CA GLY A 128 1.21 0.75 -0.86
C GLY A 128 0.64 0.90 -2.26
N GLU A 129 -0.65 0.64 -2.41
CA GLU A 129 -1.44 0.88 -3.61
C GLU A 129 -2.41 2.03 -3.34
N SER A 130 -2.42 3.08 -4.16
CA SER A 130 -3.37 4.20 -4.06
C SER A 130 -3.43 4.77 -2.63
N LEU A 131 -4.55 4.66 -1.92
CA LEU A 131 -4.70 5.03 -0.50
C LEU A 131 -3.60 4.41 0.37
N GLY A 132 -3.25 3.16 0.11
CA GLY A 132 -2.19 2.44 0.83
C GLY A 132 -0.82 3.09 0.72
N THR A 133 -0.55 3.90 -0.31
CA THR A 133 0.72 4.64 -0.44
C THR A 133 0.88 5.66 0.70
N ALA A 134 -0.19 6.36 1.05
CA ALA A 134 -0.17 7.30 2.16
C ALA A 134 -0.02 6.59 3.51
N VAL A 135 -0.61 5.39 3.66
CA VAL A 135 -0.45 4.55 4.85
C VAL A 135 0.99 4.03 4.96
N ALA A 136 1.58 3.55 3.85
CA ALA A 136 2.98 3.11 3.80
C ALA A 136 3.96 4.24 4.13
N ILE A 137 3.72 5.44 3.60
CA ILE A 137 4.54 6.64 3.86
C ILE A 137 4.43 7.05 5.34
N ASP A 138 3.23 7.03 5.92
CA ASP A 138 3.06 7.33 7.35
C ASP A 138 3.86 6.34 8.20
N LEU A 139 3.74 5.04 7.94
CA LEU A 139 4.45 4.02 8.68
C LEU A 139 5.97 4.17 8.52
N ALA A 140 6.48 4.36 7.30
CA ALA A 140 7.91 4.57 7.03
C ALA A 140 8.48 5.86 7.64
N SER A 141 7.63 6.86 7.93
CA SER A 141 8.06 8.08 8.62
C SER A 141 8.32 7.85 10.12
N ARG A 142 7.85 6.73 10.66
CA ARG A 142 7.92 6.38 12.09
C ARG A 142 8.75 5.12 12.36
N ARG A 143 8.92 4.26 11.37
CA ARG A 143 9.61 2.97 11.48
C ARG A 143 10.66 2.80 10.38
N PRO A 144 11.83 2.23 10.69
CA PRO A 144 12.75 1.79 9.65
C PRO A 144 12.12 0.68 8.82
N CYS A 145 12.49 0.60 7.53
CA CYS A 145 12.03 -0.45 6.63
C CYS A 145 13.09 -0.69 5.54
N ALA A 146 13.01 -1.83 4.86
CA ALA A 146 13.89 -2.15 3.73
C ALA A 146 13.73 -1.15 2.58
N ALA A 147 12.48 -0.86 2.21
CA ALA A 147 12.13 0.02 1.10
C ALA A 147 10.65 0.38 1.11
N LEU A 148 10.28 1.38 0.28
CA LEU A 148 8.89 1.65 -0.08
C LEU A 148 8.65 1.33 -1.56
N ILE A 149 7.50 0.73 -1.85
CA ILE A 149 6.93 0.61 -3.18
C ILE A 149 5.62 1.38 -3.15
N LEU A 150 5.47 2.33 -4.06
CA LEU A 150 4.37 3.29 -4.08
C LEU A 150 3.70 3.24 -5.45
N GLU A 151 2.55 2.57 -5.52
CA GLU A 151 1.76 2.37 -6.72
C GLU A 151 0.59 3.35 -6.76
N ALA A 152 0.50 4.15 -7.81
CA ALA A 152 -0.44 5.26 -7.95
C ALA A 152 -0.43 6.23 -6.74
N PRO A 153 0.74 6.80 -6.35
CA PRO A 153 0.87 7.63 -5.17
C PRO A 153 0.36 9.05 -5.37
N PHE A 154 -0.02 9.70 -4.27
CA PHE A 154 -0.52 11.08 -4.26
C PHE A 154 0.06 11.90 -3.11
N THR A 155 0.03 13.22 -3.26
CA THR A 155 0.55 14.19 -2.28
C THR A 155 -0.31 14.30 -1.03
N SER A 156 -1.64 14.36 -1.21
CA SER A 156 -2.65 14.35 -0.13
C SER A 156 -4.04 14.00 -0.70
N ALA A 157 -4.93 13.50 0.15
CA ALA A 157 -6.32 13.30 -0.25
C ALA A 157 -7.01 14.62 -0.62
N SER A 158 -6.56 15.74 -0.04
CA SER A 158 -6.97 17.09 -0.39
C SER A 158 -6.66 17.43 -1.85
N ASP A 159 -5.45 17.10 -2.32
CA ASP A 159 -5.04 17.36 -3.69
C ASP A 159 -5.81 16.48 -4.69
N VAL A 160 -6.06 15.22 -4.34
CA VAL A 160 -6.91 14.33 -5.15
C VAL A 160 -8.35 14.87 -5.22
N ALA A 161 -8.94 15.26 -4.09
CA ALA A 161 -10.28 15.86 -4.07
C ALA A 161 -10.36 17.16 -4.90
N GLY A 162 -9.28 17.94 -4.91
CA GLY A 162 -9.15 19.16 -5.72
C GLY A 162 -9.14 18.90 -7.24
N THR A 163 -8.82 17.69 -7.69
CA THR A 163 -8.89 17.34 -9.12
C THR A 163 -10.32 17.12 -9.59
N VAL A 164 -11.18 16.62 -8.68
CA VAL A 164 -12.59 16.30 -8.96
C VAL A 164 -13.47 17.53 -8.73
N LEU A 165 -13.27 18.24 -7.62
CA LEU A 165 -14.03 19.44 -7.22
C LEU A 165 -13.05 20.58 -6.89
N PRO A 166 -12.58 21.34 -7.90
CA PRO A 166 -11.68 22.49 -7.68
C PRO A 166 -12.28 23.47 -6.67
N PHE A 167 -11.45 24.04 -5.81
CA PHE A 167 -11.78 24.99 -4.74
C PHE A 167 -12.57 24.41 -3.56
N VAL A 168 -13.50 23.49 -3.76
CA VAL A 168 -14.37 22.93 -2.71
C VAL A 168 -13.78 21.64 -2.13
N GLY A 169 -13.32 20.74 -2.98
CA GLY A 169 -12.76 19.45 -2.56
C GLY A 169 -11.68 19.55 -1.50
N PRO A 170 -10.67 20.41 -1.66
CA PRO A 170 -9.62 20.59 -0.66
C PRO A 170 -10.09 21.12 0.69
N LEU A 171 -11.24 21.78 0.75
CA LEU A 171 -11.83 22.25 2.00
C LEU A 171 -12.60 21.15 2.74
N LEU A 172 -13.11 20.16 2.00
CA LEU A 172 -13.90 19.05 2.54
C LEU A 172 -13.04 17.88 3.00
N VAL A 173 -11.86 17.69 2.40
CA VAL A 173 -10.97 16.56 2.68
C VAL A 173 -9.60 17.07 3.09
N ARG A 174 -9.15 16.73 4.31
CA ARG A 174 -7.86 17.15 4.85
C ARG A 174 -7.14 15.97 5.51
N SER A 175 -6.94 14.89 4.75
CA SER A 175 -6.38 13.65 5.26
C SER A 175 -5.26 13.13 4.36
N PHE A 176 -4.51 12.15 4.86
CA PHE A 176 -3.46 11.44 4.13
C PHE A 176 -2.41 12.37 3.50
N ASN A 177 -1.90 13.34 4.30
CA ASN A 177 -0.87 14.27 3.82
C ASN A 177 0.50 13.58 3.76
N SER A 178 0.85 13.06 2.58
CA SER A 178 2.09 12.34 2.30
C SER A 178 3.30 13.25 2.10
N LEU A 179 3.07 14.43 1.53
CA LEU A 179 4.14 15.32 1.06
C LEU A 179 5.14 15.76 2.15
N PRO A 180 4.74 16.17 3.36
CA PRO A 180 5.69 16.51 4.41
C PRO A 180 6.43 15.29 4.97
N LYS A 181 5.82 14.09 4.94
CA LYS A 181 6.38 12.87 5.52
C LYS A 181 7.46 12.26 4.62
N ILE A 182 7.21 12.18 3.30
CA ILE A 182 8.12 11.54 2.34
C ILE A 182 9.52 12.16 2.32
N ARG A 183 9.65 13.44 2.64
CA ARG A 183 10.91 14.20 2.68
C ARG A 183 11.92 13.66 3.70
N TRP A 184 11.45 13.01 4.74
CA TRP A 184 12.30 12.52 5.84
C TRP A 184 12.66 11.04 5.71
N ILE A 185 12.01 10.32 4.80
CA ILE A 185 12.22 8.89 4.61
C ILE A 185 13.45 8.68 3.72
N ARG A 186 14.47 7.97 4.24
CA ARG A 186 15.71 7.69 3.52
C ARG A 186 15.75 6.34 2.83
N ALA A 187 14.89 5.39 3.25
CA ALA A 187 14.79 4.08 2.63
C ALA A 187 14.64 4.17 1.10
N PRO A 188 15.19 3.23 0.32
CA PRO A 188 15.00 3.16 -1.12
C PRO A 188 13.52 3.17 -1.52
N LYS A 189 13.18 3.79 -2.65
CA LYS A 189 11.80 3.94 -3.09
C LYS A 189 11.63 3.58 -4.56
N PHE A 190 10.59 2.80 -4.83
CA PHE A 190 10.14 2.51 -6.17
C PHE A 190 8.71 3.05 -6.36
N PHE A 191 8.58 4.05 -7.21
CA PHE A 191 7.30 4.66 -7.59
C PHE A 191 6.82 4.05 -8.90
N MET A 192 5.55 3.73 -8.98
CA MET A 192 4.88 3.24 -10.19
C MET A 192 3.56 3.99 -10.39
N GLN A 193 3.25 4.38 -11.62
CA GLN A 193 1.97 5.01 -11.94
C GLN A 193 1.65 4.89 -13.42
N GLY A 194 0.38 4.66 -13.75
CA GLY A 194 -0.11 4.69 -15.11
C GLY A 194 -0.11 6.10 -15.70
N ASP A 195 0.17 6.23 -16.99
CA ASP A 195 0.11 7.52 -17.70
C ASP A 195 -1.32 7.93 -18.07
N ARG A 196 -2.28 6.98 -17.92
CA ARG A 196 -3.72 7.20 -18.13
C ARG A 196 -4.53 7.10 -16.83
N ASP A 197 -3.88 7.30 -15.67
CA ASP A 197 -4.57 7.29 -14.38
C ASP A 197 -5.56 8.46 -14.29
N GLU A 198 -6.83 8.12 -14.38
CA GLU A 198 -7.96 9.06 -14.35
C GLU A 198 -8.41 9.43 -12.93
N VAL A 199 -7.95 8.68 -11.92
CA VAL A 199 -8.30 8.90 -10.51
C VAL A 199 -7.27 9.80 -9.82
N ILE A 200 -5.99 9.42 -9.96
CA ILE A 200 -4.86 10.17 -9.41
C ILE A 200 -3.99 10.68 -10.56
N PRO A 201 -4.12 11.95 -10.95
CA PRO A 201 -3.31 12.49 -12.04
C PRO A 201 -1.81 12.29 -11.81
N LEU A 202 -1.09 11.85 -12.85
CA LEU A 202 0.35 11.54 -12.84
C LEU A 202 1.21 12.65 -12.17
N ARG A 203 0.80 13.93 -12.31
CA ARG A 203 1.48 15.07 -11.70
C ARG A 203 1.59 14.97 -10.17
N LEU A 204 0.62 14.33 -9.49
CA LEU A 204 0.66 14.20 -8.02
C LEU A 204 1.73 13.19 -7.60
N GLY A 205 1.86 12.07 -8.31
CA GLY A 205 2.97 11.12 -8.10
C GLY A 205 4.31 11.74 -8.40
N GLN A 206 4.42 12.51 -9.49
CA GLN A 206 5.65 13.24 -9.84
C GLN A 206 6.04 14.28 -8.78
N GLN A 207 5.09 15.02 -8.23
CA GLN A 207 5.34 15.97 -7.13
C GLN A 207 5.83 15.25 -5.87
N LEU A 208 5.23 14.11 -5.52
CA LEU A 208 5.64 13.31 -4.38
C LEU A 208 7.05 12.73 -4.60
N PHE A 209 7.32 12.23 -5.81
CA PHE A 209 8.65 11.76 -6.21
C PHE A 209 9.70 12.86 -6.10
N ALA A 210 9.42 14.05 -6.61
CA ALA A 210 10.34 15.19 -6.53
C ALA A 210 10.71 15.53 -5.09
N ALA A 211 9.75 15.47 -4.16
CA ALA A 211 9.95 15.77 -2.75
C ALA A 211 10.70 14.67 -1.98
N ALA A 212 10.67 13.41 -2.46
CA ALA A 212 11.29 12.27 -1.79
C ALA A 212 12.81 12.38 -1.78
N GLN A 213 13.44 11.91 -0.70
CA GLN A 213 14.88 11.86 -0.51
C GLN A 213 15.43 10.43 -0.61
N GLY A 214 16.75 10.28 -0.72
CA GLY A 214 17.42 8.98 -0.84
C GLY A 214 17.32 8.39 -2.25
N SER A 215 17.69 7.10 -2.38
CA SER A 215 17.58 6.37 -3.65
C SER A 215 16.11 6.22 -4.05
N LYS A 216 15.78 6.56 -5.29
CA LYS A 216 14.40 6.51 -5.78
C LYS A 216 14.35 6.33 -7.29
N THR A 217 13.41 5.53 -7.75
CA THR A 217 13.11 5.29 -9.16
C THR A 217 11.63 5.54 -9.40
N PHE A 218 11.27 6.10 -10.55
CA PHE A 218 9.89 6.28 -10.98
C PHE A 218 9.68 5.59 -12.31
N TRP A 219 8.76 4.66 -12.33
CA TRP A 219 8.31 3.98 -13.53
C TRP A 219 6.92 4.45 -13.90
N ILE A 220 6.82 5.13 -15.03
CA ILE A 220 5.54 5.45 -15.65
C ILE A 220 5.15 4.26 -16.51
N VAL A 221 3.99 3.65 -16.26
CA VAL A 221 3.48 2.46 -16.96
C VAL A 221 2.65 2.92 -18.16
N PRO A 222 3.15 2.73 -19.40
CA PRO A 222 2.45 3.24 -20.57
C PRO A 222 1.10 2.54 -20.77
N GLY A 223 0.04 3.32 -20.96
CA GLY A 223 -1.31 2.85 -21.22
C GLY A 223 -2.10 2.43 -20.00
N ALA A 224 -1.47 2.31 -18.82
CA ALA A 224 -2.16 1.92 -17.60
C ALA A 224 -3.02 3.06 -17.02
N GLY A 225 -4.21 2.69 -16.55
CA GLY A 225 -5.09 3.51 -15.72
C GLY A 225 -4.75 3.42 -14.23
N HIS A 226 -5.76 3.64 -13.38
CA HIS A 226 -5.59 3.59 -11.93
C HIS A 226 -5.54 2.18 -11.35
N ASN A 227 -6.34 1.26 -11.88
CA ASN A 227 -6.60 -0.04 -11.26
C ASN A 227 -6.03 -1.23 -12.05
N ASP A 228 -5.31 -1.01 -13.15
CA ASP A 228 -4.87 -2.04 -14.07
C ASP A 228 -3.36 -2.04 -14.33
N ILE A 229 -2.58 -1.47 -13.41
CA ILE A 229 -1.11 -1.37 -13.55
C ILE A 229 -0.48 -2.75 -13.71
N VAL A 230 -0.87 -3.74 -12.92
CA VAL A 230 -0.31 -5.11 -12.98
C VAL A 230 -0.67 -5.76 -14.30
N GLU A 231 -1.93 -5.68 -14.73
CA GLU A 231 -2.44 -6.28 -15.95
C GLU A 231 -1.82 -5.63 -17.19
N THR A 232 -1.79 -4.30 -17.22
CA THR A 232 -1.26 -3.54 -18.37
C THR A 232 0.25 -3.71 -18.50
N ALA A 233 0.98 -3.71 -17.39
CA ALA A 233 2.42 -3.93 -17.39
C ALA A 233 2.81 -5.40 -17.71
N GLY A 234 1.93 -6.34 -17.37
CA GLY A 234 2.17 -7.77 -17.58
C GLY A 234 3.52 -8.23 -17.00
N ALA A 235 4.27 -9.01 -17.71
CA ALA A 235 5.56 -9.56 -17.23
C ALA A 235 6.60 -8.50 -16.84
N GLU A 236 6.46 -7.27 -17.31
CA GLU A 236 7.37 -6.17 -16.93
C GLU A 236 7.22 -5.79 -15.46
N TYR A 237 5.99 -5.86 -14.91
CA TYR A 237 5.74 -5.60 -13.48
C TYR A 237 6.60 -6.51 -12.60
N GLY A 238 6.49 -7.82 -12.79
CA GLY A 238 7.26 -8.81 -12.02
C GLY A 238 8.77 -8.67 -12.21
N ARG A 239 9.24 -8.40 -13.45
CA ARG A 239 10.68 -8.20 -13.72
C ARG A 239 11.24 -6.99 -12.96
N ARG A 240 10.54 -5.86 -12.95
CA ARG A 240 10.97 -4.66 -12.23
C ARG A 240 10.90 -4.83 -10.73
N LEU A 241 9.85 -5.47 -10.24
CA LEU A 241 9.73 -5.77 -8.82
C LEU A 241 10.88 -6.67 -8.34
N LYS A 242 11.18 -7.73 -9.11
CA LYS A 242 12.30 -8.64 -8.82
C LYS A 242 13.65 -7.91 -8.82
N ALA A 243 13.93 -7.11 -9.85
CA ALA A 243 15.16 -6.32 -9.94
C ALA A 243 15.32 -5.36 -8.75
N PHE A 244 14.22 -4.74 -8.32
CA PHE A 244 14.23 -3.87 -7.15
C PHE A 244 14.56 -4.67 -5.88
N TYR A 245 13.94 -5.84 -5.66
CA TYR A 245 14.23 -6.70 -4.51
C TYR A 245 15.69 -7.18 -4.48
N GLU A 246 16.23 -7.59 -5.63
CA GLU A 246 17.64 -8.00 -5.75
C GLU A 246 18.60 -6.85 -5.38
N SER A 247 18.27 -5.60 -5.76
CA SER A 247 19.07 -4.43 -5.41
C SER A 247 19.10 -4.16 -3.90
N LEU A 248 18.03 -4.49 -3.17
CA LEU A 248 17.97 -4.35 -1.71
C LEU A 248 18.86 -5.39 -1.01
N LEU A 249 18.94 -6.59 -1.55
CA LEU A 249 19.77 -7.67 -0.98
C LEU A 249 21.25 -7.40 -1.18
N SER A 250 21.64 -6.89 -2.37
CA SER A 250 23.05 -6.60 -2.69
C SER A 250 23.65 -5.41 -1.92
N SER A 251 22.82 -4.46 -1.48
CA SER A 251 23.27 -3.28 -0.72
C SER A 251 23.55 -3.56 0.76
N HIS A 252 23.25 -4.78 1.25
CA HIS A 252 23.43 -5.19 2.65
C HIS A 252 24.38 -6.38 2.79
N SER A 253 25.10 -6.76 1.72
CA SER A 253 26.24 -7.71 1.69
C SER A 253 27.53 -6.95 1.82
#